data_f2440234aee76fe456057a663d165796
#
_entry.id   f2440234aee76fe456057a663d165796
#
_cell.length_a   1.000
_cell.length_b   1.000
_cell.length_c   1.000
_cell.angle_alpha   90.00
_cell.angle_beta   90.00
_cell.angle_gamma   90.00
#
_symmetry.space_group_name_H-M   'P 1'
#
loop_
_entity.id
_entity.type
_entity.pdbx_description
1 polymer ?
#
loop_
_entity_poly.entity_id
_entity_poly.type
_entity_poly.pdbx_seq_one_letter_code
_entity_poly.pdbx_strand_id
1 'polypeptide(L)'
;MAQELKHPVRGIMFARADANPNAILAQLQSAFAEFKDAHAEQIKGVNAKFDDVVTREKLDKVNAAVGDLQSALDKQSAVLAALEMGGAGGDKGRVKDKAYSEAFMAHIREGEVQASLNKGADAEDGFVAPREWDRTITDKLIILSEMRSLATVQTISGNGFKKLFNLRGTASGWVGETAARPETAAPTFGSMDFQTGEIYANPAATQQMLDDGEVDLEAWLAGEVETEFAYQEGLAFVSGSGANGRPNGILTYVNGAANAAANPLGAIATVNSGAAASITSDGIVNLTQALPTAFSQNARFAMNKGTIGAIRLLKDTTGNYLWQPSYQAGTPSTLLGYAISEIAAMPALAASSKSVLFGDFARTYLIIDRVGTRILRDPYTNKPFVMFYTTKRVGGGVVNPESMKALNTSA
;
A
#
# COMPACT_ATOMS: atom_id res chain seq x y z
N MET A 1 23.31 -38.03 40.02
CA MET A 1 24.06 -36.80 39.78
C MET A 1 23.94 -36.46 38.30
N ALA A 2 23.03 -35.52 38.01
CA ALA A 2 22.75 -35.08 36.63
C ALA A 2 23.69 -33.89 36.33
N GLN A 3 24.55 -34.02 35.34
CA GLN A 3 25.33 -32.89 34.83
C GLN A 3 24.51 -32.16 33.74
N GLU A 4 24.11 -30.96 34.07
CA GLU A 4 23.53 -30.03 33.09
C GLU A 4 24.60 -29.52 32.13
N LEU A 5 24.44 -29.85 30.85
CA LEU A 5 25.20 -29.26 29.74
C LEU A 5 24.54 -27.89 29.39
N LYS A 6 25.13 -26.81 29.87
CA LYS A 6 24.81 -25.44 29.41
C LYS A 6 25.43 -25.22 28.04
N HIS A 7 24.59 -25.24 26.98
CA HIS A 7 24.95 -24.65 25.71
C HIS A 7 24.57 -23.19 25.64
N PRO A 8 25.47 -22.25 25.35
CA PRO A 8 25.11 -20.87 25.09
C PRO A 8 24.44 -20.77 23.73
N VAL A 9 23.16 -20.44 23.69
CA VAL A 9 22.46 -20.05 22.48
C VAL A 9 23.02 -18.67 22.07
N ARG A 10 23.89 -18.63 21.06
CA ARG A 10 24.29 -17.39 20.41
C ARG A 10 23.15 -16.91 19.54
N GLY A 11 22.50 -15.83 19.98
CA GLY A 11 21.45 -15.15 19.21
C GLY A 11 22.02 -14.55 17.92
N ILE A 12 21.20 -14.58 16.89
CA ILE A 12 21.47 -13.94 15.60
C ILE A 12 21.56 -12.43 15.84
N MET A 13 22.73 -11.83 15.63
CA MET A 13 22.92 -10.39 15.63
C MET A 13 22.24 -9.81 14.37
N PHE A 14 21.25 -8.93 14.57
CA PHE A 14 20.68 -8.16 13.49
C PHE A 14 21.75 -7.19 12.94
N ALA A 15 22.09 -7.32 11.67
CA ALA A 15 22.98 -6.41 10.97
C ALA A 15 22.30 -5.01 10.86
N ARG A 16 23.00 -3.97 11.30
CA ARG A 16 22.59 -2.58 11.06
C ARG A 16 22.78 -2.22 9.59
N ALA A 17 21.84 -1.42 9.06
CA ALA A 17 21.69 -1.09 7.64
C ALA A 17 22.81 -0.22 7.01
N ASP A 18 23.94 0.00 7.69
CA ASP A 18 25.05 0.83 7.21
C ASP A 18 26.32 0.05 6.83
N ALA A 19 26.22 -1.26 6.70
CA ALA A 19 27.37 -2.08 6.35
C ALA A 19 27.51 -2.19 4.83
N ASN A 20 28.69 -1.81 4.32
CA ASN A 20 29.13 -1.98 2.94
C ASN A 20 28.84 -3.44 2.47
N PRO A 21 28.18 -3.66 1.31
CA PRO A 21 27.82 -4.99 0.79
C PRO A 21 28.99 -5.98 0.76
N ASN A 22 30.18 -5.49 0.49
CA ASN A 22 31.41 -6.28 0.48
C ASN A 22 31.82 -6.79 1.87
N ALA A 23 31.55 -6.03 2.93
CA ALA A 23 31.80 -6.44 4.30
C ALA A 23 30.84 -7.55 4.74
N ILE A 24 29.57 -7.47 4.32
CA ILE A 24 28.55 -8.50 4.58
C ILE A 24 28.91 -9.80 3.84
N LEU A 25 29.37 -9.69 2.61
CA LEU A 25 29.75 -10.84 1.79
C LEU A 25 30.99 -11.53 2.36
N ALA A 26 31.99 -10.78 2.83
CA ALA A 26 33.16 -11.31 3.51
C ALA A 26 32.79 -12.00 4.84
N GLN A 27 31.86 -11.43 5.61
CA GLN A 27 31.34 -12.05 6.83
C GLN A 27 30.54 -13.34 6.52
N LEU A 28 29.78 -13.36 5.44
CA LEU A 28 29.05 -14.55 5.02
C LEU A 28 29.98 -15.65 4.56
N GLN A 29 31.07 -15.33 3.82
CA GLN A 29 32.08 -16.28 3.41
C GLN A 29 32.87 -16.85 4.59
N SER A 30 33.22 -16.01 5.58
CA SER A 30 33.90 -16.51 6.78
C SER A 30 32.99 -17.40 7.64
N ALA A 31 31.73 -17.03 7.81
CA ALA A 31 30.73 -17.83 8.53
C ALA A 31 30.47 -19.18 7.84
N PHE A 32 30.47 -19.18 6.50
CA PHE A 32 30.30 -20.39 5.72
C PHE A 32 31.55 -21.30 5.79
N ALA A 33 32.75 -20.72 5.81
CA ALA A 33 33.98 -21.46 6.01
C ALA A 33 34.03 -22.12 7.40
N GLU A 34 33.69 -21.36 8.45
CA GLU A 34 33.60 -21.89 9.82
C GLU A 34 32.50 -22.97 9.94
N PHE A 35 31.37 -22.83 9.26
CA PHE A 35 30.32 -23.84 9.22
C PHE A 35 30.81 -25.12 8.54
N LYS A 36 31.56 -25.00 7.43
CA LYS A 36 32.14 -26.13 6.70
C LYS A 36 33.14 -26.91 7.55
N ASP A 37 34.00 -26.20 8.26
CA ASP A 37 35.02 -26.80 9.13
C ASP A 37 34.37 -27.47 10.35
N ALA A 38 33.39 -26.83 10.98
CA ALA A 38 32.64 -27.42 12.09
C ALA A 38 31.82 -28.63 11.65
N HIS A 39 31.25 -28.62 10.46
CA HIS A 39 30.51 -29.76 9.89
C HIS A 39 31.45 -30.94 9.52
N ALA A 40 32.63 -30.62 9.00
CA ALA A 40 33.65 -31.63 8.71
C ALA A 40 34.17 -32.31 10.00
N GLU A 41 34.33 -31.54 11.09
CA GLU A 41 34.70 -32.13 12.39
C GLU A 41 33.54 -32.94 13.00
N GLN A 42 32.31 -32.53 12.86
CA GLN A 42 31.14 -33.30 13.30
C GLN A 42 31.00 -34.60 12.53
N ILE A 43 31.22 -34.59 11.20
CA ILE A 43 31.24 -35.83 10.37
C ILE A 43 32.36 -36.76 10.79
N LYS A 44 33.56 -36.26 11.08
CA LYS A 44 34.65 -37.08 11.63
C LYS A 44 34.28 -37.68 12.99
N GLY A 45 33.64 -36.92 13.87
CA GLY A 45 33.18 -37.39 15.18
C GLY A 45 32.05 -38.40 15.10
N VAL A 46 31.15 -38.30 14.11
CA VAL A 46 30.05 -39.24 13.86
C VAL A 46 30.60 -40.54 13.23
N ASN A 47 31.52 -40.44 12.26
CA ASN A 47 32.14 -41.62 11.66
C ASN A 47 32.97 -42.45 12.65
N ALA A 48 33.53 -41.81 13.68
CA ALA A 48 34.23 -42.51 14.75
C ALA A 48 33.31 -43.23 15.74
N LYS A 49 32.00 -42.90 15.74
CA LYS A 49 30.98 -43.49 16.65
C LYS A 49 30.04 -44.49 15.98
N PHE A 50 29.93 -44.47 14.66
CA PHE A 50 28.99 -45.33 13.90
C PHE A 50 29.67 -45.88 12.64
N ASP A 51 30.42 -46.94 12.80
CA ASP A 51 31.11 -47.64 11.72
C ASP A 51 30.15 -48.45 10.81
N ASP A 52 28.83 -48.39 11.01
CA ASP A 52 27.92 -49.31 10.32
C ASP A 52 26.60 -48.73 9.77
N VAL A 53 26.26 -47.42 9.80
CA VAL A 53 24.92 -46.97 9.41
C VAL A 53 24.85 -45.76 8.46
N VAL A 54 25.93 -45.13 8.04
CA VAL A 54 25.87 -44.05 7.07
C VAL A 54 26.40 -44.48 5.71
N THR A 55 25.50 -44.86 4.82
CA THR A 55 25.86 -45.25 3.45
C THR A 55 26.64 -44.11 2.77
N ARG A 56 27.81 -44.44 2.18
CA ARG A 56 28.66 -43.53 1.40
C ARG A 56 27.89 -42.68 0.41
N GLU A 57 26.80 -43.20 -0.17
CA GLU A 57 25.92 -42.48 -1.08
C GLU A 57 25.28 -41.22 -0.48
N LYS A 58 24.95 -41.16 0.82
CA LYS A 58 24.38 -39.97 1.47
C LYS A 58 25.44 -38.90 1.71
N LEU A 59 26.65 -39.31 2.06
CA LEU A 59 27.80 -38.42 2.20
C LEU A 59 28.22 -37.81 0.86
N ASP A 60 28.21 -38.58 -0.21
CA ASP A 60 28.53 -38.09 -1.56
C ASP A 60 27.45 -37.09 -2.06
N LYS A 61 26.17 -37.32 -1.76
CA LYS A 61 25.07 -36.36 -2.08
C LYS A 61 25.21 -35.06 -1.30
N VAL A 62 25.59 -35.10 -0.04
CA VAL A 62 25.80 -33.88 0.77
C VAL A 62 27.04 -33.13 0.28
N ASN A 63 28.13 -33.81 -0.06
CA ASN A 63 29.32 -33.19 -0.62
C ASN A 63 29.07 -32.58 -2.01
N ALA A 64 28.27 -33.23 -2.86
CA ALA A 64 27.84 -32.67 -4.14
C ALA A 64 26.97 -31.40 -3.96
N ALA A 65 26.00 -31.43 -3.04
CA ALA A 65 25.16 -30.27 -2.76
C ALA A 65 25.98 -29.09 -2.17
N VAL A 66 26.97 -29.35 -1.34
CA VAL A 66 27.90 -28.31 -0.84
C VAL A 66 28.78 -27.75 -1.96
N GLY A 67 29.20 -28.58 -2.91
CA GLY A 67 29.96 -28.16 -4.11
C GLY A 67 29.09 -27.27 -5.04
N ASP A 68 27.85 -27.63 -5.24
CA ASP A 68 26.89 -26.86 -6.05
C ASP A 68 26.56 -25.48 -5.42
N LEU A 69 26.37 -25.45 -4.10
CA LEU A 69 26.20 -24.21 -3.34
C LEU A 69 27.43 -23.30 -3.44
N GLN A 70 28.62 -23.86 -3.37
CA GLN A 70 29.87 -23.11 -3.49
C GLN A 70 30.02 -22.51 -4.90
N SER A 71 29.71 -23.30 -5.94
CA SER A 71 29.75 -22.83 -7.33
C SER A 71 28.69 -21.74 -7.62
N ALA A 72 27.52 -21.79 -6.97
CA ALA A 72 26.50 -20.76 -7.06
C ALA A 72 26.95 -19.47 -6.36
N LEU A 73 27.61 -19.56 -5.23
CA LEU A 73 28.13 -18.42 -4.48
C LEU A 73 29.29 -17.74 -5.21
N ASP A 74 30.18 -18.52 -5.85
CA ASP A 74 31.26 -18.00 -6.71
C ASP A 74 30.70 -17.28 -7.95
N LYS A 75 29.64 -17.82 -8.56
CA LYS A 75 28.94 -17.15 -9.67
C LYS A 75 28.29 -15.83 -9.23
N GLN A 76 27.66 -15.78 -8.06
CA GLN A 76 27.11 -14.55 -7.53
C GLN A 76 28.18 -13.51 -7.18
N SER A 77 29.31 -13.93 -6.61
CA SER A 77 30.43 -13.04 -6.32
C SER A 77 31.06 -12.49 -7.60
N ALA A 78 31.18 -13.32 -8.66
CA ALA A 78 31.66 -12.89 -9.97
C ALA A 78 30.70 -11.86 -10.65
N VAL A 79 29.39 -12.05 -10.50
CA VAL A 79 28.39 -11.09 -11.00
C VAL A 79 28.44 -9.77 -10.22
N LEU A 80 28.62 -9.81 -8.89
CA LEU A 80 28.81 -8.63 -8.07
C LEU A 80 30.12 -7.89 -8.39
N ALA A 81 31.22 -8.61 -8.59
CA ALA A 81 32.49 -8.02 -9.01
C ALA A 81 32.42 -7.41 -10.43
N ALA A 82 31.65 -8.03 -11.34
CA ALA A 82 31.39 -7.48 -12.67
C ALA A 82 30.51 -6.20 -12.61
N LEU A 83 29.55 -6.14 -11.66
CA LEU A 83 28.76 -4.95 -11.39
C LEU A 83 29.60 -3.79 -10.78
N GLU A 84 30.61 -4.11 -9.96
CA GLU A 84 31.50 -3.10 -9.38
C GLU A 84 32.54 -2.56 -10.38
N MET A 85 33.04 -3.41 -11.30
CA MET A 85 33.96 -2.96 -12.36
C MET A 85 33.26 -2.24 -13.51
N GLY A 86 31.95 -2.37 -13.65
CA GLY A 86 31.11 -1.65 -14.60
C GLY A 86 30.55 -0.36 -14.01
N GLY A 87 31.45 0.58 -13.64
CA GLY A 87 31.21 1.92 -13.08
C GLY A 87 29.77 2.44 -13.02
N ALA A 88 29.38 2.85 -11.84
CA ALA A 88 28.27 3.73 -11.44
C ALA A 88 27.37 4.28 -12.57
N GLY A 89 26.36 3.51 -12.95
CA GLY A 89 25.36 3.89 -13.94
C GLY A 89 24.48 2.71 -14.24
N GLY A 90 23.60 2.35 -13.30
CA GLY A 90 22.68 1.23 -13.45
C GLY A 90 21.75 1.41 -14.64
N ASP A 91 22.09 0.84 -15.76
CA ASP A 91 21.26 0.77 -16.96
C ASP A 91 20.36 -0.47 -16.91
N LYS A 92 19.45 -0.48 -15.95
CA LYS A 92 18.39 -1.51 -15.89
C LYS A 92 17.28 -1.09 -16.85
N GLY A 93 17.36 -1.51 -18.09
CA GLY A 93 16.28 -1.32 -19.07
C GLY A 93 16.72 -0.96 -20.48
N ARG A 94 18.01 -0.72 -20.74
CA ARG A 94 18.48 -0.37 -22.08
C ARG A 94 19.04 -1.60 -22.80
N VAL A 95 18.47 -1.90 -23.95
CA VAL A 95 19.01 -2.90 -24.85
C VAL A 95 20.02 -2.24 -25.77
N LYS A 96 21.28 -2.61 -25.63
CA LYS A 96 22.32 -2.24 -26.60
C LYS A 96 22.37 -3.33 -27.65
N ASP A 97 22.20 -2.96 -28.90
CA ASP A 97 22.47 -3.86 -30.01
C ASP A 97 23.98 -4.19 -30.03
N LYS A 98 24.28 -5.40 -29.58
CA LYS A 98 25.68 -5.85 -29.40
C LYS A 98 26.43 -5.92 -30.73
N ALA A 99 25.76 -6.36 -31.80
CA ALA A 99 26.34 -6.49 -33.13
C ALA A 99 26.73 -5.11 -33.71
N TYR A 100 25.89 -4.11 -33.51
CA TYR A 100 26.21 -2.73 -33.92
C TYR A 100 27.31 -2.10 -33.08
N SER A 101 27.30 -2.31 -31.78
CA SER A 101 28.34 -1.77 -30.88
C SER A 101 29.72 -2.35 -31.23
N GLU A 102 29.79 -3.62 -31.58
CA GLU A 102 31.02 -4.28 -32.03
C GLU A 102 31.47 -3.76 -33.42
N ALA A 103 30.54 -3.60 -34.35
CA ALA A 103 30.81 -3.04 -35.67
C ALA A 103 31.26 -1.56 -35.60
N PHE A 104 30.63 -0.75 -34.74
CA PHE A 104 30.99 0.64 -34.50
C PHE A 104 32.36 0.79 -33.85
N MET A 105 32.69 -0.09 -32.89
CA MET A 105 34.01 -0.11 -32.27
C MET A 105 35.10 -0.58 -33.23
N ALA A 106 34.82 -1.52 -34.13
CA ALA A 106 35.71 -1.96 -35.21
C ALA A 106 36.01 -0.79 -36.19
N HIS A 107 34.95 -0.05 -36.56
CA HIS A 107 35.08 1.14 -37.44
C HIS A 107 35.95 2.23 -36.81
N ILE A 108 35.79 2.53 -35.51
CA ILE A 108 36.62 3.52 -34.82
C ILE A 108 38.10 3.08 -34.72
N ARG A 109 38.36 1.75 -34.59
CA ARG A 109 39.73 1.23 -34.48
C ARG A 109 40.47 1.10 -35.79
N GLU A 110 39.79 0.77 -36.88
CA GLU A 110 40.42 0.46 -38.18
C GLU A 110 40.34 1.62 -39.21
N GLY A 111 39.58 2.70 -38.92
CA GLY A 111 39.53 3.90 -39.75
C GLY A 111 38.90 3.72 -41.13
N GLU A 112 38.23 2.62 -41.43
CA GLU A 112 37.53 2.42 -42.68
C GLU A 112 36.23 3.21 -42.70
N VAL A 113 36.24 4.31 -43.48
CA VAL A 113 35.07 5.16 -43.70
C VAL A 113 34.28 4.60 -44.87
N GLN A 114 33.18 3.90 -44.61
CA GLN A 114 32.14 3.77 -45.61
C GLN A 114 31.41 5.12 -45.72
N ALA A 115 31.67 5.82 -46.83
CA ALA A 115 31.29 7.21 -47.06
C ALA A 115 29.78 7.49 -47.26
N SER A 116 28.89 6.54 -46.92
CA SER A 116 27.45 6.64 -47.20
C SER A 116 26.56 6.64 -45.96
N LEU A 117 27.08 6.57 -44.74
CA LEU A 117 26.30 6.52 -43.51
C LEU A 117 26.01 7.93 -42.98
N ASN A 118 24.88 8.51 -43.36
CA ASN A 118 24.47 9.83 -42.90
C ASN A 118 23.24 9.71 -41.96
N LYS A 119 23.37 10.19 -40.73
CA LYS A 119 22.36 10.13 -39.66
C LYS A 119 21.07 10.94 -39.95
N GLY A 120 21.03 11.71 -41.04
CA GLY A 120 20.03 12.73 -41.29
C GLY A 120 19.03 12.49 -42.43
N ALA A 121 19.10 11.37 -43.18
CA ALA A 121 18.18 11.13 -44.30
C ALA A 121 17.51 9.75 -44.17
N ASP A 122 16.19 9.74 -44.02
CA ASP A 122 15.39 8.52 -43.91
C ASP A 122 15.41 7.59 -45.12
N ALA A 123 15.98 8.01 -46.26
CA ALA A 123 16.09 7.25 -47.52
C ALA A 123 17.45 6.60 -47.74
N GLU A 124 18.48 6.95 -46.98
CA GLU A 124 19.85 6.43 -47.08
C GLU A 124 20.33 5.95 -45.71
N ASP A 125 19.96 4.74 -45.33
CA ASP A 125 20.49 4.00 -44.16
C ASP A 125 20.38 4.66 -42.77
N GLY A 126 19.53 5.68 -42.61
CA GLY A 126 19.25 6.31 -41.31
C GLY A 126 18.67 5.36 -40.23
N PHE A 127 18.25 4.15 -40.66
CA PHE A 127 17.76 3.08 -39.77
C PHE A 127 18.87 2.31 -39.05
N VAL A 128 20.12 2.50 -39.40
CA VAL A 128 21.25 1.69 -38.88
C VAL A 128 21.78 2.22 -37.54
N ALA A 129 21.38 3.40 -37.10
CA ALA A 129 21.74 3.87 -35.76
C ALA A 129 20.85 3.15 -34.70
N PRO A 130 21.41 2.31 -33.83
CA PRO A 130 20.59 1.63 -32.82
C PRO A 130 19.96 2.69 -31.91
N ARG A 131 18.64 2.61 -31.82
CA ARG A 131 17.92 3.37 -30.80
C ARG A 131 18.01 2.57 -29.50
N GLU A 132 18.43 3.22 -28.44
CA GLU A 132 18.29 2.62 -27.12
C GLU A 132 16.79 2.59 -26.78
N TRP A 133 16.29 1.40 -26.52
CA TRP A 133 14.91 1.20 -26.12
C TRP A 133 14.87 1.10 -24.60
N ASP A 134 14.04 1.92 -23.98
CA ASP A 134 13.68 1.74 -22.57
C ASP A 134 12.56 0.70 -22.51
N ARG A 135 12.83 -0.42 -21.84
CA ARG A 135 11.84 -1.48 -21.62
C ARG A 135 10.91 -1.18 -20.46
N THR A 136 11.12 -0.05 -19.80
CA THR A 136 10.29 0.37 -18.67
C THR A 136 9.03 1.04 -19.22
N ILE A 137 7.86 0.50 -18.86
CA ILE A 137 6.59 1.14 -19.17
C ILE A 137 6.42 2.30 -18.18
N THR A 138 6.30 3.53 -18.70
CA THR A 138 6.04 4.70 -17.88
C THR A 138 4.54 4.87 -17.71
N ASP A 139 4.03 4.55 -16.53
CA ASP A 139 2.62 4.62 -16.22
C ASP A 139 2.18 6.06 -15.93
N LYS A 140 0.94 6.36 -16.30
CA LYS A 140 0.28 7.60 -15.90
C LYS A 140 -0.05 7.53 -14.41
N LEU A 141 0.41 8.50 -13.64
CA LEU A 141 0.11 8.57 -12.21
C LEU A 141 -1.40 8.70 -11.97
N ILE A 142 -1.93 7.78 -11.18
CA ILE A 142 -3.30 7.82 -10.67
C ILE A 142 -3.23 8.18 -9.19
N ILE A 143 -4.04 9.14 -8.77
CA ILE A 143 -4.09 9.57 -7.38
C ILE A 143 -4.87 8.53 -6.57
N LEU A 144 -4.15 7.73 -5.80
CA LEU A 144 -4.72 6.73 -4.91
C LEU A 144 -5.28 7.38 -3.64
N SER A 145 -6.32 6.78 -3.08
CA SER A 145 -6.90 7.24 -1.83
C SER A 145 -6.21 6.61 -0.62
N GLU A 146 -5.85 7.43 0.35
CA GLU A 146 -5.24 6.97 1.62
C GLU A 146 -6.26 6.34 2.60
N MET A 147 -7.52 6.16 2.21
CA MET A 147 -8.57 5.68 3.12
C MET A 147 -8.23 4.34 3.80
N ARG A 148 -7.54 3.42 3.10
CA ARG A 148 -7.11 2.14 3.68
C ARG A 148 -6.08 2.29 4.80
N SER A 149 -5.22 3.29 4.74
CA SER A 149 -4.23 3.57 5.78
C SER A 149 -4.83 4.23 7.01
N LEU A 150 -5.96 4.94 6.84
CA LEU A 150 -6.64 5.68 7.91
C LEU A 150 -7.71 4.86 8.62
N ALA A 151 -8.46 4.03 7.88
CA ALA A 151 -9.56 3.23 8.39
C ALA A 151 -9.09 1.89 8.97
N THR A 152 -9.95 1.23 9.75
CA THR A 152 -9.71 -0.14 10.20
C THR A 152 -10.05 -1.12 9.09
N VAL A 153 -9.10 -2.01 8.74
CA VAL A 153 -9.31 -3.07 7.76
C VAL A 153 -9.47 -4.40 8.48
N GLN A 154 -10.51 -5.16 8.13
CA GLN A 154 -10.80 -6.48 8.69
C GLN A 154 -11.04 -7.49 7.56
N THR A 155 -10.31 -8.60 7.58
CA THR A 155 -10.51 -9.70 6.64
C THR A 155 -11.56 -10.68 7.18
N ILE A 156 -12.50 -11.08 6.32
CA ILE A 156 -13.56 -12.02 6.64
C ILE A 156 -13.59 -13.19 5.64
N SER A 157 -14.07 -14.34 6.09
CA SER A 157 -14.31 -15.52 5.22
C SER A 157 -15.75 -15.61 4.70
N GLY A 158 -16.72 -15.03 5.44
CA GLY A 158 -18.14 -15.03 5.10
C GLY A 158 -18.52 -14.02 4.01
N ASN A 159 -19.80 -13.99 3.64
CA ASN A 159 -20.33 -13.04 2.64
C ASN A 159 -20.68 -11.66 3.22
N GLY A 160 -20.69 -11.51 4.53
CA GLY A 160 -20.97 -10.28 5.23
C GLY A 160 -20.47 -10.36 6.66
N PHE A 161 -20.43 -9.23 7.31
CA PHE A 161 -20.02 -9.07 8.70
C PHE A 161 -21.10 -8.33 9.48
N LYS A 162 -21.59 -8.95 10.53
CA LYS A 162 -22.58 -8.35 11.42
C LYS A 162 -21.92 -7.87 12.70
N LYS A 163 -22.07 -6.60 13.01
CA LYS A 163 -21.55 -6.01 14.24
C LYS A 163 -22.70 -5.63 15.16
N LEU A 164 -22.58 -6.03 16.44
CA LEU A 164 -23.52 -5.65 17.49
C LEU A 164 -23.00 -4.39 18.19
N PHE A 165 -23.92 -3.48 18.52
CA PHE A 165 -23.66 -2.25 19.23
C PHE A 165 -24.45 -2.26 20.52
N ASN A 166 -23.82 -1.86 21.61
CA ASN A 166 -24.50 -1.58 22.87
C ASN A 166 -24.92 -0.12 22.85
N LEU A 167 -26.23 0.10 22.76
CA LEU A 167 -26.84 1.44 22.77
C LEU A 167 -26.94 2.02 24.18
N ARG A 168 -26.41 1.30 25.17
CA ARG A 168 -26.54 1.62 26.61
C ARG A 168 -28.00 1.71 27.03
N GLY A 169 -28.35 2.59 27.91
CA GLY A 169 -29.71 2.77 28.40
C GLY A 169 -29.93 2.25 29.84
N THR A 170 -28.90 1.63 30.44
CA THR A 170 -28.97 1.29 31.86
C THR A 170 -28.99 2.57 32.69
N ALA A 171 -30.08 2.77 33.45
CA ALA A 171 -30.18 3.84 34.40
C ALA A 171 -29.61 3.43 35.77
N SER A 172 -29.01 4.36 36.46
CA SER A 172 -28.56 4.18 37.86
C SER A 172 -29.04 5.37 38.69
N GLY A 173 -29.35 5.13 39.95
CA GLY A 173 -29.78 6.20 40.86
C GLY A 173 -29.13 6.06 42.23
N TRP A 174 -28.98 7.19 42.92
CA TRP A 174 -28.55 7.25 44.30
C TRP A 174 -29.76 7.03 45.20
N VAL A 175 -29.65 6.15 46.19
CA VAL A 175 -30.75 5.78 47.08
C VAL A 175 -30.29 5.92 48.51
N GLY A 176 -31.15 6.51 49.35
CA GLY A 176 -30.94 6.56 50.78
C GLY A 176 -31.12 5.15 51.40
N GLU A 177 -30.70 4.99 52.65
CA GLU A 177 -30.63 3.69 53.35
C GLU A 177 -32.01 2.97 53.36
N THR A 178 -33.09 3.66 53.56
CA THR A 178 -34.44 3.13 53.71
C THR A 178 -35.35 3.32 52.50
N ALA A 179 -34.87 3.97 51.43
CA ALA A 179 -35.67 4.29 50.24
C ALA A 179 -35.84 3.04 49.33
N ALA A 180 -36.97 2.95 48.66
CA ALA A 180 -37.28 1.92 47.68
C ALA A 180 -36.29 1.99 46.49
N ARG A 181 -35.90 0.83 45.97
CA ARG A 181 -35.02 0.67 44.79
C ARG A 181 -35.86 0.19 43.61
N PRO A 182 -36.40 1.14 42.80
CA PRO A 182 -37.19 0.76 41.65
C PRO A 182 -36.32 0.06 40.59
N GLU A 183 -36.94 -0.78 39.76
CA GLU A 183 -36.28 -1.39 38.63
C GLU A 183 -35.76 -0.32 37.66
N THR A 184 -34.54 -0.50 37.17
CA THR A 184 -33.90 0.40 36.22
C THR A 184 -33.93 -0.21 34.82
N ALA A 185 -33.90 0.65 33.78
CA ALA A 185 -33.92 0.19 32.41
C ALA A 185 -32.71 -0.71 32.08
N ALA A 186 -32.93 -1.75 31.29
CA ALA A 186 -31.90 -2.65 30.79
C ALA A 186 -31.21 -2.04 29.54
N PRO A 187 -29.94 -2.39 29.25
CA PRO A 187 -29.28 -1.95 28.06
C PRO A 187 -29.92 -2.52 26.79
N THR A 188 -29.98 -1.74 25.74
CA THR A 188 -30.48 -2.15 24.42
C THR A 188 -29.34 -2.39 23.44
N PHE A 189 -29.54 -3.33 22.51
CA PHE A 189 -28.56 -3.66 21.49
C PHE A 189 -29.09 -3.29 20.11
N GLY A 190 -28.23 -2.68 19.30
CA GLY A 190 -28.43 -2.48 17.88
C GLY A 190 -27.51 -3.40 17.09
N SER A 191 -27.83 -3.66 15.84
CA SER A 191 -26.95 -4.40 14.94
C SER A 191 -26.86 -3.71 13.58
N MET A 192 -25.72 -3.83 12.94
CA MET A 192 -25.49 -3.36 11.58
C MET A 192 -24.81 -4.43 10.77
N ASP A 193 -25.30 -4.63 9.55
CA ASP A 193 -24.74 -5.58 8.59
C ASP A 193 -23.88 -4.86 7.56
N PHE A 194 -22.65 -5.33 7.41
CA PHE A 194 -21.71 -4.88 6.39
C PHE A 194 -21.63 -5.95 5.32
N GLN A 195 -22.10 -5.64 4.12
CA GLN A 195 -22.06 -6.55 2.98
C GLN A 195 -20.83 -6.27 2.13
N THR A 196 -20.27 -7.35 1.54
CA THR A 196 -19.17 -7.23 0.59
C THR A 196 -19.71 -7.27 -0.83
N GLY A 197 -19.29 -6.31 -1.65
CA GLY A 197 -19.54 -6.29 -3.08
C GLY A 197 -18.33 -6.77 -3.87
N GLU A 198 -18.53 -7.08 -5.14
CA GLU A 198 -17.48 -7.53 -6.03
C GLU A 198 -17.09 -6.41 -6.99
N ILE A 199 -15.81 -6.11 -7.04
CA ILE A 199 -15.19 -5.30 -8.09
C ILE A 199 -14.48 -6.24 -9.06
N TYR A 200 -14.58 -5.98 -10.37
CA TYR A 200 -13.94 -6.79 -11.38
C TYR A 200 -13.26 -5.94 -12.44
N ALA A 201 -12.25 -6.52 -13.06
CA ALA A 201 -11.62 -6.02 -14.27
C ALA A 201 -11.37 -7.21 -15.20
N ASN A 202 -11.45 -6.99 -16.51
CA ASN A 202 -11.27 -8.04 -17.49
C ASN A 202 -10.47 -7.52 -18.71
N PRO A 203 -9.20 -7.09 -18.50
CA PRO A 203 -8.35 -6.68 -19.60
C PRO A 203 -8.05 -7.88 -20.51
N ALA A 204 -7.89 -7.62 -21.81
CA ALA A 204 -7.58 -8.63 -22.81
C ALA A 204 -6.31 -8.24 -23.58
N ALA A 205 -5.43 -9.20 -23.82
CA ALA A 205 -4.26 -9.07 -24.68
C ALA A 205 -4.25 -10.19 -25.73
N THR A 206 -3.66 -9.97 -26.90
CA THR A 206 -3.51 -11.03 -27.88
C THR A 206 -2.42 -12.00 -27.47
N GLN A 207 -2.56 -13.29 -27.79
CA GLN A 207 -1.54 -14.29 -27.49
C GLN A 207 -0.20 -13.93 -28.13
N GLN A 208 -0.18 -13.44 -29.37
CA GLN A 208 1.03 -12.98 -30.03
C GLN A 208 1.74 -11.86 -29.26
N MET A 209 0.98 -10.88 -28.73
CA MET A 209 1.55 -9.79 -27.96
C MET A 209 2.15 -10.27 -26.62
N LEU A 210 1.61 -11.35 -26.05
CA LEU A 210 2.14 -11.97 -24.83
C LEU A 210 3.40 -12.80 -25.12
N ASP A 211 3.45 -13.48 -26.27
CA ASP A 211 4.56 -14.35 -26.65
C ASP A 211 5.76 -13.56 -27.22
N ASP A 212 5.48 -12.51 -28.01
CA ASP A 212 6.49 -11.69 -28.72
C ASP A 212 6.88 -10.43 -27.93
N GLY A 213 6.21 -10.14 -26.82
CA GLY A 213 6.45 -8.93 -26.01
C GLY A 213 7.83 -8.95 -25.34
N GLU A 214 8.64 -7.91 -25.54
CA GLU A 214 9.92 -7.72 -24.85
C GLU A 214 9.76 -7.41 -23.35
N VAL A 215 8.53 -7.05 -22.93
CA VAL A 215 8.14 -6.68 -21.56
C VAL A 215 7.17 -7.71 -21.02
N ASP A 216 7.25 -8.02 -19.74
CA ASP A 216 6.26 -8.88 -19.05
C ASP A 216 4.90 -8.15 -18.95
N LEU A 217 4.07 -8.33 -19.99
CA LEU A 217 2.74 -7.72 -20.09
C LEU A 217 1.76 -8.30 -19.09
N GLU A 218 1.92 -9.56 -18.66
CA GLU A 218 1.04 -10.16 -17.65
C GLU A 218 1.24 -9.49 -16.28
N ALA A 219 2.49 -9.30 -15.86
CA ALA A 219 2.81 -8.61 -14.60
C ALA A 219 2.39 -7.14 -14.65
N TRP A 220 2.61 -6.45 -15.77
CA TRP A 220 2.20 -5.06 -15.95
C TRP A 220 0.66 -4.91 -15.89
N LEU A 221 -0.09 -5.74 -16.61
CA LEU A 221 -1.56 -5.73 -16.58
C LEU A 221 -2.11 -6.02 -15.18
N ALA A 222 -1.48 -6.93 -14.44
CA ALA A 222 -1.87 -7.22 -13.05
C ALA A 222 -1.68 -5.99 -12.14
N GLY A 223 -0.56 -5.28 -12.28
CA GLY A 223 -0.28 -4.03 -11.55
C GLY A 223 -1.25 -2.91 -11.90
N GLU A 224 -1.59 -2.76 -13.19
CA GLU A 224 -2.55 -1.75 -13.66
C GLU A 224 -3.96 -2.00 -13.10
N VAL A 225 -4.41 -3.26 -13.09
CA VAL A 225 -5.69 -3.65 -12.50
C VAL A 225 -5.71 -3.40 -10.99
N GLU A 226 -4.61 -3.68 -10.28
CA GLU A 226 -4.51 -3.42 -8.85
C GLU A 226 -4.60 -1.92 -8.56
N THR A 227 -3.94 -1.10 -9.35
CA THR A 227 -3.96 0.37 -9.26
C THR A 227 -5.36 0.91 -9.49
N GLU A 228 -6.05 0.44 -10.53
CA GLU A 228 -7.44 0.83 -10.82
C GLU A 228 -8.40 0.39 -9.71
N PHE A 229 -8.22 -0.82 -9.16
CA PHE A 229 -9.03 -1.27 -8.02
C PHE A 229 -8.83 -0.39 -6.80
N ALA A 230 -7.59 -0.03 -6.48
CA ALA A 230 -7.29 0.86 -5.35
C ALA A 230 -7.92 2.24 -5.54
N TYR A 231 -7.93 2.77 -6.76
CA TYR A 231 -8.58 4.03 -7.10
C TYR A 231 -10.10 3.96 -6.93
N GLN A 232 -10.75 2.94 -7.51
CA GLN A 232 -12.19 2.75 -7.41
C GLN A 232 -12.67 2.48 -5.97
N GLU A 233 -11.90 1.69 -5.22
CA GLU A 233 -12.16 1.47 -3.79
C GLU A 233 -12.08 2.79 -3.01
N GLY A 234 -11.07 3.61 -3.29
CA GLY A 234 -10.90 4.92 -2.65
C GLY A 234 -12.09 5.85 -2.88
N LEU A 235 -12.60 5.91 -4.11
CA LEU A 235 -13.82 6.65 -4.44
C LEU A 235 -15.03 6.09 -3.71
N ALA A 236 -15.16 4.74 -3.68
CA ALA A 236 -16.30 4.09 -3.06
C ALA A 236 -16.31 4.24 -1.52
N PHE A 237 -15.15 4.22 -0.85
CA PHE A 237 -15.09 4.43 0.61
C PHE A 237 -15.46 5.84 1.03
N VAL A 238 -15.27 6.83 0.18
CA VAL A 238 -15.67 8.21 0.46
C VAL A 238 -17.14 8.46 0.11
N SER A 239 -17.57 8.14 -1.12
CA SER A 239 -18.87 8.54 -1.67
C SER A 239 -19.73 7.40 -2.21
N GLY A 240 -19.34 6.13 -2.00
CA GLY A 240 -20.07 4.96 -2.50
C GLY A 240 -21.49 4.90 -1.97
N SER A 241 -22.44 4.60 -2.86
CA SER A 241 -23.88 4.60 -2.54
C SER A 241 -24.40 3.32 -1.90
N GLY A 242 -23.59 2.25 -1.77
CA GLY A 242 -24.06 0.93 -1.35
C GLY A 242 -24.85 0.15 -2.41
N ALA A 243 -25.15 0.76 -3.56
CA ALA A 243 -25.84 0.12 -4.65
C ALA A 243 -24.87 -0.64 -5.58
N ASN A 244 -25.36 -1.66 -6.29
CA ASN A 244 -24.58 -2.44 -7.26
C ASN A 244 -23.28 -3.04 -6.69
N GLY A 245 -23.29 -3.47 -5.43
CA GLY A 245 -22.11 -4.05 -4.78
C GLY A 245 -21.04 -3.04 -4.35
N ARG A 246 -21.28 -1.74 -4.48
CA ARG A 246 -20.35 -0.73 -3.98
C ARG A 246 -20.42 -0.65 -2.45
N PRO A 247 -19.29 -0.44 -1.75
CA PRO A 247 -19.29 -0.14 -0.32
C PRO A 247 -20.11 1.12 -0.01
N ASN A 248 -20.66 1.21 1.20
CA ASN A 248 -21.25 2.44 1.69
C ASN A 248 -20.15 3.44 2.05
N GLY A 249 -20.07 4.54 1.34
CA GLY A 249 -19.09 5.60 1.57
C GLY A 249 -19.37 6.38 2.86
N ILE A 250 -18.33 6.93 3.46
CA ILE A 250 -18.41 7.67 4.72
C ILE A 250 -19.36 8.86 4.66
N LEU A 251 -19.40 9.56 3.51
CA LEU A 251 -20.28 10.73 3.31
C LEU A 251 -21.75 10.38 3.25
N THR A 252 -22.12 9.12 2.98
CA THR A 252 -23.52 8.68 2.98
C THR A 252 -24.13 8.58 4.37
N TYR A 253 -23.31 8.53 5.42
CA TYR A 253 -23.73 8.50 6.82
C TYR A 253 -23.76 9.89 7.49
N VAL A 254 -23.42 10.93 6.75
CA VAL A 254 -23.50 12.31 7.26
C VAL A 254 -24.96 12.73 7.41
N ASN A 255 -25.25 13.56 8.39
CA ASN A 255 -26.60 14.05 8.64
C ASN A 255 -27.24 14.62 7.36
N GLY A 256 -28.45 14.16 7.06
CA GLY A 256 -29.17 14.47 5.82
C GLY A 256 -28.76 13.68 4.58
N ALA A 257 -27.84 12.74 4.67
CA ALA A 257 -27.49 11.83 3.58
C ALA A 257 -28.30 10.52 3.61
N ALA A 258 -28.18 9.70 2.55
CA ALA A 258 -29.02 8.52 2.32
C ALA A 258 -28.98 7.48 3.45
N ASN A 259 -27.82 7.24 4.03
CA ASN A 259 -27.62 6.24 5.09
C ASN A 259 -27.50 6.86 6.49
N ALA A 260 -27.94 8.11 6.68
CA ALA A 260 -27.85 8.80 7.96
C ALA A 260 -28.56 8.06 9.10
N ALA A 261 -29.66 7.39 8.81
CA ALA A 261 -30.46 6.60 9.78
C ALA A 261 -30.08 5.10 9.82
N ALA A 262 -29.13 4.65 8.97
CA ALA A 262 -28.79 3.23 8.88
C ALA A 262 -27.92 2.74 10.05
N ASN A 263 -27.18 3.64 10.71
CA ASN A 263 -26.34 3.28 11.86
C ASN A 263 -27.16 3.41 13.16
N PRO A 264 -27.18 2.40 14.03
CA PRO A 264 -27.86 2.42 15.32
C PRO A 264 -27.40 3.54 16.26
N LEU A 265 -26.17 4.04 16.10
CA LEU A 265 -25.60 5.16 16.88
C LEU A 265 -25.94 6.54 16.28
N GLY A 266 -26.73 6.60 15.21
CA GLY A 266 -27.11 7.84 14.52
C GLY A 266 -26.23 8.21 13.33
N ALA A 267 -26.26 9.48 12.93
CA ALA A 267 -25.52 10.01 11.78
C ALA A 267 -24.26 10.77 12.22
N ILE A 268 -23.31 10.91 11.30
CA ILE A 268 -22.17 11.82 11.45
C ILE A 268 -22.72 13.26 11.49
N ALA A 269 -22.54 13.95 12.61
CA ALA A 269 -23.05 15.29 12.77
C ALA A 269 -22.28 16.30 11.89
N THR A 270 -23.00 17.29 11.38
CA THR A 270 -22.45 18.39 10.57
C THR A 270 -22.25 19.65 11.40
N VAL A 271 -21.20 20.38 11.07
CA VAL A 271 -20.93 21.73 11.58
C VAL A 271 -20.93 22.66 10.37
N ASN A 272 -21.61 23.83 10.46
CA ASN A 272 -21.62 24.78 9.38
C ASN A 272 -20.29 25.56 9.31
N SER A 273 -19.87 25.88 8.09
CA SER A 273 -18.63 26.63 7.85
C SER A 273 -18.74 28.12 8.15
N GLY A 274 -19.96 28.62 8.34
CA GLY A 274 -20.25 30.06 8.54
C GLY A 274 -20.27 30.88 7.26
N ALA A 275 -20.15 30.27 6.09
CA ALA A 275 -20.27 30.93 4.80
C ALA A 275 -20.71 29.94 3.71
N ALA A 276 -21.55 30.39 2.78
CA ALA A 276 -21.93 29.58 1.64
C ALA A 276 -20.78 29.43 0.67
N ALA A 277 -20.50 28.18 0.27
CA ALA A 277 -19.44 27.79 -0.67
C ALA A 277 -17.98 28.16 -0.27
N SER A 278 -17.74 28.58 0.96
CA SER A 278 -16.40 28.87 1.48
C SER A 278 -16.24 28.37 2.91
N ILE A 279 -15.00 28.34 3.37
CA ILE A 279 -14.64 27.92 4.74
C ILE A 279 -14.18 29.15 5.50
N THR A 280 -14.64 29.29 6.73
CA THR A 280 -14.17 30.32 7.65
C THR A 280 -13.24 29.74 8.69
N SER A 281 -12.37 30.55 9.30
CA SER A 281 -11.52 30.12 10.42
C SER A 281 -12.34 29.63 11.60
N ASP A 282 -13.45 30.32 11.90
CA ASP A 282 -14.34 29.97 12.99
C ASP A 282 -15.04 28.63 12.75
N GLY A 283 -15.43 28.36 11.50
CA GLY A 283 -15.98 27.05 11.11
C GLY A 283 -15.01 25.88 11.37
N ILE A 284 -13.72 26.08 11.14
CA ILE A 284 -12.69 25.05 11.41
C ILE A 284 -12.53 24.86 12.93
N VAL A 285 -12.49 25.95 13.70
CA VAL A 285 -12.40 25.88 15.16
C VAL A 285 -13.65 25.20 15.74
N ASN A 286 -14.83 25.57 15.30
CA ASN A 286 -16.09 24.95 15.74
C ASN A 286 -16.13 23.46 15.40
N LEU A 287 -15.60 23.05 14.23
CA LEU A 287 -15.50 21.63 13.84
C LEU A 287 -14.63 20.84 14.83
N THR A 288 -13.49 21.40 15.22
CA THR A 288 -12.59 20.72 16.17
C THR A 288 -13.20 20.62 17.57
N GLN A 289 -13.91 21.66 18.01
CA GLN A 289 -14.57 21.68 19.33
C GLN A 289 -15.81 20.79 19.39
N ALA A 290 -16.47 20.54 18.26
CA ALA A 290 -17.64 19.66 18.18
C ALA A 290 -17.30 18.17 18.39
N LEU A 291 -16.03 17.77 18.26
CA LEU A 291 -15.62 16.39 18.45
C LEU A 291 -15.48 16.06 19.94
N PRO A 292 -16.09 14.95 20.44
CA PRO A 292 -15.89 14.53 21.82
C PRO A 292 -14.41 14.25 22.15
N THR A 293 -13.98 14.67 23.34
CA THR A 293 -12.58 14.58 23.78
C THR A 293 -11.99 13.16 23.71
N ALA A 294 -12.84 12.13 23.88
CA ALA A 294 -12.44 10.74 23.81
C ALA A 294 -11.87 10.32 22.43
N PHE A 295 -12.16 11.06 21.36
CA PHE A 295 -11.73 10.77 19.99
C PHE A 295 -10.69 11.79 19.46
N SER A 296 -10.36 12.82 20.24
CA SER A 296 -9.48 13.90 19.76
C SER A 296 -8.00 13.49 19.64
N GLN A 297 -7.53 12.51 20.39
CA GLN A 297 -6.11 12.11 20.38
C GLN A 297 -5.62 11.63 19.01
N ASN A 298 -6.44 10.85 18.30
CA ASN A 298 -6.12 10.28 16.99
C ASN A 298 -6.89 10.98 15.86
N ALA A 299 -7.51 12.12 16.15
CA ALA A 299 -8.28 12.86 15.17
C ALA A 299 -7.37 13.44 14.08
N ARG A 300 -7.88 13.43 12.85
CA ARG A 300 -7.22 13.98 11.67
C ARG A 300 -8.23 14.73 10.81
N PHE A 301 -7.72 15.69 10.07
CA PHE A 301 -8.47 16.31 9.00
C PHE A 301 -8.34 15.50 7.73
N ALA A 302 -9.44 15.26 7.02
CA ALA A 302 -9.42 14.70 5.67
C ALA A 302 -10.15 15.65 4.72
N MET A 303 -9.49 16.05 3.66
CA MET A 303 -10.00 16.98 2.68
C MET A 303 -9.26 16.88 1.35
N ASN A 304 -9.84 17.44 0.30
CA ASN A 304 -9.21 17.54 -1.02
C ASN A 304 -8.12 18.62 -1.04
N LYS A 305 -7.12 18.47 -1.90
CA LYS A 305 -6.01 19.43 -2.10
C LYS A 305 -6.50 20.85 -2.37
N GLY A 306 -7.57 21.02 -3.16
CA GLY A 306 -8.16 22.33 -3.41
C GLY A 306 -8.71 22.99 -2.15
N THR A 307 -9.31 22.20 -1.25
CA THR A 307 -9.81 22.66 0.06
C THR A 307 -8.65 23.05 0.98
N ILE A 308 -7.55 22.29 0.99
CA ILE A 308 -6.33 22.66 1.73
C ILE A 308 -5.81 24.03 1.23
N GLY A 309 -5.77 24.21 -0.09
CA GLY A 309 -5.36 25.49 -0.70
C GLY A 309 -6.27 26.65 -0.27
N ALA A 310 -7.58 26.44 -0.25
CA ALA A 310 -8.53 27.46 0.19
C ALA A 310 -8.34 27.85 1.67
N ILE A 311 -8.10 26.88 2.54
CA ILE A 311 -7.82 27.13 3.97
C ILE A 311 -6.51 27.90 4.16
N ARG A 312 -5.48 27.61 3.35
CA ARG A 312 -4.20 28.33 3.39
C ARG A 312 -4.33 29.80 2.98
N LEU A 313 -5.30 30.12 2.14
CA LEU A 313 -5.56 31.48 1.68
C LEU A 313 -6.36 32.33 2.67
N LEU A 314 -6.82 31.76 3.79
CA LEU A 314 -7.52 32.52 4.84
C LEU A 314 -6.58 33.56 5.46
N LYS A 315 -7.08 34.78 5.54
CA LYS A 315 -6.35 35.94 6.07
C LYS A 315 -7.11 36.55 7.24
N ASP A 316 -6.35 37.19 8.13
CA ASP A 316 -6.91 38.04 9.17
C ASP A 316 -7.35 39.40 8.61
N THR A 317 -7.87 40.26 9.45
CA THR A 317 -8.30 41.64 9.10
C THR A 317 -7.14 42.53 8.67
N THR A 318 -5.91 42.16 8.99
CA THR A 318 -4.67 42.90 8.65
C THR A 318 -4.02 42.36 7.36
N GLY A 319 -4.58 41.31 6.75
CA GLY A 319 -4.10 40.73 5.48
C GLY A 319 -3.05 39.64 5.65
N ASN A 320 -2.71 39.22 6.88
CA ASN A 320 -1.77 38.14 7.12
C ASN A 320 -2.47 36.79 6.99
N TYR A 321 -1.74 35.79 6.49
CA TYR A 321 -2.26 34.42 6.42
C TYR A 321 -2.40 33.84 7.82
N LEU A 322 -3.57 33.30 8.14
CA LEU A 322 -3.87 32.69 9.43
C LEU A 322 -3.13 31.36 9.64
N TRP A 323 -2.93 30.61 8.56
CA TRP A 323 -2.25 29.33 8.62
C TRP A 323 -0.99 29.34 7.77
N GLN A 324 0.15 29.28 8.43
CA GLN A 324 1.48 29.18 7.80
C GLN A 324 2.10 27.84 8.19
N PRO A 325 2.05 26.85 7.29
CA PRO A 325 2.73 25.55 7.53
C PRO A 325 4.23 25.76 7.60
N SER A 326 4.91 24.90 8.37
CA SER A 326 6.37 24.93 8.48
C SER A 326 7.03 24.77 7.10
N TYR A 327 8.01 25.63 6.81
CA TYR A 327 8.88 25.50 5.62
C TYR A 327 10.01 24.46 5.84
N GLN A 328 10.11 23.87 7.02
CA GLN A 328 11.09 22.82 7.29
C GLN A 328 10.70 21.53 6.58
N ALA A 329 11.61 21.00 5.77
CA ALA A 329 11.44 19.72 5.12
C ALA A 329 11.26 18.60 6.17
N GLY A 330 10.29 17.69 5.93
CA GLY A 330 10.03 16.54 6.80
C GLY A 330 9.04 16.78 7.94
N THR A 331 8.56 18.01 8.19
CA THR A 331 7.47 18.22 9.15
C THR A 331 6.11 18.11 8.44
N PRO A 332 5.22 17.19 8.88
CA PRO A 332 3.87 17.07 8.30
C PRO A 332 3.08 18.36 8.55
N SER A 333 2.29 18.76 7.56
CA SER A 333 1.40 19.91 7.72
C SER A 333 0.33 19.61 8.77
N THR A 334 0.24 20.43 9.81
CA THR A 334 -0.78 20.33 10.85
C THR A 334 -1.71 21.55 10.81
N LEU A 335 -2.99 21.33 11.08
CA LEU A 335 -4.01 22.39 11.24
C LEU A 335 -4.55 22.32 12.66
N LEU A 336 -4.44 23.38 13.42
CA LEU A 336 -4.80 23.42 14.85
C LEU A 336 -4.17 22.28 15.69
N GLY A 337 -2.95 21.83 15.33
CA GLY A 337 -2.24 20.75 16.03
C GLY A 337 -2.60 19.34 15.53
N TYR A 338 -3.56 19.17 14.63
CA TYR A 338 -3.99 17.89 14.07
C TYR A 338 -3.40 17.65 12.69
N ALA A 339 -3.07 16.39 12.40
CA ALA A 339 -2.55 16.00 11.10
C ALA A 339 -3.61 16.13 10.00
N ILE A 340 -3.15 16.44 8.78
CA ILE A 340 -3.99 16.53 7.60
C ILE A 340 -3.68 15.33 6.71
N SER A 341 -4.74 14.64 6.28
CA SER A 341 -4.70 13.61 5.24
C SER A 341 -5.35 14.14 3.97
N GLU A 342 -4.61 14.14 2.88
CA GLU A 342 -5.15 14.54 1.57
C GLU A 342 -5.89 13.35 0.96
N ILE A 343 -7.21 13.49 0.78
CA ILE A 343 -8.02 12.47 0.14
C ILE A 343 -8.62 13.09 -1.13
N ALA A 344 -8.10 12.68 -2.28
CA ALA A 344 -8.52 13.22 -3.58
C ALA A 344 -10.00 12.94 -3.89
N ALA A 345 -10.55 11.85 -3.36
CA ALA A 345 -11.96 11.46 -3.51
C ALA A 345 -12.94 12.35 -2.73
N MET A 346 -12.45 13.23 -1.83
CA MET A 346 -13.31 14.18 -1.10
C MET A 346 -13.89 15.23 -2.04
N PRO A 347 -15.15 15.64 -1.82
CA PRO A 347 -15.80 16.68 -2.61
C PRO A 347 -14.99 17.99 -2.59
N ALA A 348 -14.93 18.65 -3.73
CA ALA A 348 -14.42 20.01 -3.81
C ALA A 348 -15.31 20.99 -3.05
N LEU A 349 -14.77 22.16 -2.75
CA LEU A 349 -15.49 23.23 -2.10
C LEU A 349 -16.63 23.71 -3.02
N ALA A 350 -17.87 23.57 -2.56
CA ALA A 350 -19.08 24.02 -3.23
C ALA A 350 -20.15 24.33 -2.18
N ALA A 351 -21.21 25.01 -2.54
CA ALA A 351 -22.33 25.29 -1.64
C ALA A 351 -22.95 23.97 -1.14
N SER A 352 -23.19 23.87 0.15
CA SER A 352 -23.77 22.71 0.84
C SER A 352 -22.96 21.41 0.67
N SER A 353 -21.67 21.51 0.32
CA SER A 353 -20.78 20.33 0.21
C SER A 353 -20.18 19.96 1.57
N LYS A 354 -19.89 18.67 1.75
CA LYS A 354 -19.19 18.14 2.92
C LYS A 354 -17.71 17.98 2.57
N SER A 355 -17.00 19.11 2.44
CA SER A 355 -15.64 19.16 1.90
C SER A 355 -14.54 18.82 2.90
N VAL A 356 -14.84 18.82 4.20
CA VAL A 356 -13.89 18.49 5.28
C VAL A 356 -14.51 17.49 6.24
N LEU A 357 -13.78 16.44 6.56
CA LEU A 357 -14.07 15.51 7.65
C LEU A 357 -13.02 15.67 8.73
N PHE A 358 -13.43 15.64 9.97
CA PHE A 358 -12.54 15.71 11.14
C PHE A 358 -12.92 14.65 12.16
N GLY A 359 -11.98 13.81 12.56
CA GLY A 359 -12.21 12.77 13.56
C GLY A 359 -11.21 11.61 13.48
N ASP A 360 -11.50 10.56 14.25
CA ASP A 360 -10.71 9.32 14.28
C ASP A 360 -11.26 8.34 13.22
N PHE A 361 -10.60 8.26 12.08
CA PHE A 361 -11.00 7.41 10.95
C PHE A 361 -10.96 5.93 11.29
N ALA A 362 -9.99 5.49 12.09
CA ALA A 362 -9.85 4.09 12.47
C ALA A 362 -11.05 3.59 13.30
N ARG A 363 -11.59 4.44 14.15
CA ARG A 363 -12.80 4.13 14.92
C ARG A 363 -14.09 4.36 14.15
N THR A 364 -14.07 5.25 13.16
CA THR A 364 -15.25 5.62 12.40
C THR A 364 -15.59 4.61 11.32
N TYR A 365 -14.63 4.26 10.47
CA TYR A 365 -14.88 3.50 9.25
C TYR A 365 -14.22 2.14 9.26
N LEU A 366 -14.99 1.11 8.90
CA LEU A 366 -14.52 -0.27 8.78
C LEU A 366 -14.54 -0.69 7.32
N ILE A 367 -13.39 -1.11 6.84
CA ILE A 367 -13.20 -1.75 5.54
C ILE A 367 -13.18 -3.26 5.76
N ILE A 368 -13.94 -3.98 4.95
CA ILE A 368 -14.04 -5.44 5.05
C ILE A 368 -13.53 -6.04 3.75
N ASP A 369 -12.46 -6.80 3.85
CA ASP A 369 -11.92 -7.55 2.73
C ASP A 369 -12.35 -9.03 2.85
N ARG A 370 -12.88 -9.58 1.78
CA ARG A 370 -13.19 -11.00 1.68
C ARG A 370 -12.27 -11.65 0.67
N VAL A 371 -11.39 -12.55 1.12
CA VAL A 371 -10.48 -13.33 0.25
C VAL A 371 -9.79 -12.42 -0.78
N GLY A 372 -8.52 -12.28 -0.78
CA GLY A 372 -7.75 -11.34 -1.64
C GLY A 372 -8.16 -11.33 -3.13
N THR A 373 -7.41 -10.65 -3.94
CA THR A 373 -7.58 -10.58 -5.39
C THR A 373 -7.44 -11.96 -6.03
N ARG A 374 -8.35 -12.32 -6.93
CA ARG A 374 -8.32 -13.55 -7.71
C ARG A 374 -8.16 -13.20 -9.18
N ILE A 375 -7.21 -13.84 -9.84
CA ILE A 375 -6.94 -13.67 -11.27
C ILE A 375 -7.23 -15.00 -11.96
N LEU A 376 -8.04 -14.98 -13.01
CA LEU A 376 -8.31 -16.10 -13.89
C LEU A 376 -7.87 -15.74 -15.31
N ARG A 377 -6.88 -16.47 -15.82
CA ARG A 377 -6.45 -16.38 -17.21
C ARG A 377 -7.36 -17.23 -18.07
N ASP A 378 -8.07 -16.61 -19.01
CA ASP A 378 -9.00 -17.29 -19.92
C ASP A 378 -8.60 -17.08 -21.39
N PRO A 379 -7.95 -18.08 -22.01
CA PRO A 379 -7.60 -18.04 -23.43
C PRO A 379 -8.68 -18.62 -24.35
N TYR A 380 -9.84 -19.03 -23.81
CA TYR A 380 -10.82 -19.83 -24.56
C TYR A 380 -12.05 -19.05 -25.01
N THR A 381 -12.51 -18.11 -24.17
CA THR A 381 -13.81 -17.45 -24.39
C THR A 381 -13.80 -16.46 -25.56
N ASN A 382 -12.70 -15.74 -25.79
CA ASN A 382 -12.65 -14.71 -26.83
C ASN A 382 -11.37 -14.80 -27.68
N LYS A 383 -11.28 -15.79 -28.55
CA LYS A 383 -10.12 -15.97 -29.45
C LYS A 383 -10.04 -14.85 -30.50
N PRO A 384 -8.87 -14.24 -30.79
CA PRO A 384 -7.50 -14.61 -30.40
C PRO A 384 -6.99 -13.95 -29.11
N PHE A 385 -7.85 -13.40 -28.29
CA PHE A 385 -7.48 -12.68 -27.07
C PHE A 385 -7.43 -13.61 -25.86
N VAL A 386 -6.46 -13.39 -24.98
CA VAL A 386 -6.39 -13.95 -23.64
C VAL A 386 -6.94 -12.91 -22.67
N MET A 387 -7.94 -13.29 -21.90
CA MET A 387 -8.59 -12.41 -20.93
C MET A 387 -8.06 -12.68 -19.54
N PHE A 388 -7.81 -11.62 -18.77
CA PHE A 388 -7.34 -11.68 -17.38
C PHE A 388 -8.47 -11.23 -16.44
N TYR A 389 -9.40 -12.14 -16.21
CA TYR A 389 -10.54 -11.87 -15.34
C TYR A 389 -10.09 -11.78 -13.88
N THR A 390 -10.00 -10.57 -13.39
CA THR A 390 -9.57 -10.25 -12.03
C THR A 390 -10.75 -9.81 -11.21
N THR A 391 -10.91 -10.40 -10.01
CA THR A 391 -12.00 -10.07 -9.08
C THR A 391 -11.49 -9.87 -7.68
N LYS A 392 -12.13 -8.95 -6.95
CA LYS A 392 -11.90 -8.70 -5.53
C LYS A 392 -13.22 -8.38 -4.86
N ARG A 393 -13.40 -8.82 -3.61
CA ARG A 393 -14.60 -8.54 -2.84
C ARG A 393 -14.28 -7.67 -1.64
N VAL A 394 -14.90 -6.48 -1.63
CA VAL A 394 -14.67 -5.45 -0.62
C VAL A 394 -16.01 -4.90 -0.14
N GLY A 395 -16.08 -4.62 1.16
CA GLY A 395 -17.19 -3.95 1.79
C GLY A 395 -16.71 -2.80 2.65
N GLY A 396 -17.62 -1.95 3.08
CA GLY A 396 -17.27 -0.88 4.02
C GLY A 396 -18.49 -0.15 4.54
N GLY A 397 -18.30 0.49 5.69
CA GLY A 397 -19.33 1.30 6.30
C GLY A 397 -18.88 1.95 7.61
N VAL A 398 -19.68 2.88 8.09
CA VAL A 398 -19.41 3.61 9.33
C VAL A 398 -19.82 2.78 10.53
N VAL A 399 -18.89 2.54 11.43
CA VAL A 399 -19.11 1.82 12.70
C VAL A 399 -19.51 2.79 13.79
N ASN A 400 -18.76 3.87 13.98
CA ASN A 400 -19.04 4.86 15.02
C ASN A 400 -19.12 6.26 14.40
N PRO A 401 -20.33 6.82 14.22
CA PRO A 401 -20.50 8.16 13.68
C PRO A 401 -20.15 9.27 14.67
N GLU A 402 -20.11 9.00 15.99
CA GLU A 402 -19.77 9.99 17.00
C GLU A 402 -18.30 10.40 16.96
N SER A 403 -17.41 9.48 16.48
CA SER A 403 -15.96 9.69 16.39
C SER A 403 -15.53 10.61 15.24
N MET A 404 -16.49 11.16 14.48
CA MET A 404 -16.24 12.04 13.35
C MET A 404 -17.28 13.14 13.23
N LYS A 405 -16.85 14.26 12.67
CA LYS A 405 -17.69 15.41 12.30
C LYS A 405 -17.41 15.83 10.86
N ALA A 406 -18.42 16.33 10.18
CA ALA A 406 -18.30 16.83 8.81
C ALA A 406 -18.55 18.34 8.77
N LEU A 407 -17.71 19.07 8.06
CA LEU A 407 -17.94 20.50 7.80
C LEU A 407 -18.86 20.63 6.59
N ASN A 408 -19.98 21.29 6.78
CA ASN A 408 -20.91 21.62 5.72
C ASN A 408 -20.70 23.07 5.31
N THR A 409 -20.45 23.33 4.03
CA THR A 409 -20.27 24.70 3.50
C THR A 409 -21.61 25.40 3.36
N SER A 410 -22.09 25.86 4.49
CA SER A 410 -23.32 26.70 4.60
C SER A 410 -23.13 27.82 5.63
N ALA A 411 -23.93 28.86 5.49
CA ALA A 411 -23.99 29.93 6.48
C ALA A 411 -24.60 29.44 7.80
#